data_7640faf67e55d93e7b9b96282f8e8ad4
#
_entry.id   7640faf67e55d93e7b9b96282f8e8ad4
#
_cell.length_a   1.000
_cell.length_b   1.000
_cell.length_c   1.000
_cell.angle_alpha   90.00
_cell.angle_beta   90.00
_cell.angle_gamma   90.00
#
_symmetry.space_group_name_H-M   'P 1'
#
loop_
_entity.id
_entity.type
_entity.pdbx_description
1 polymer ?
#
loop_
_entity_poly.entity_id
_entity_poly.type
_entity_poly.pdbx_seq_one_letter_code
_entity_poly.pdbx_strand_id
1 'polypeptide(L)'
;MAKTTRKATTKRRVKKNVEHGQAHIQSSFNNTSVTLTDNEGNALSWASAGGLGFRGSRKSTPYAAQMAAETATKAALIHGLKTVDVMVKGPGSGREAAIRALQACGLEVTSIRDVTPVPHNGCRPPKRRRV
;
A
#
# COMPACT_ATOMS: atom_id res chain seq x y z
N MET A 1 -2.19 21.11 -45.67
CA MET A 1 -3.07 20.95 -44.49
C MET A 1 -2.23 20.64 -43.27
N ALA A 2 -2.15 21.58 -42.33
CA ALA A 2 -1.44 21.39 -41.09
C ALA A 2 -2.20 20.35 -40.24
N LYS A 3 -1.61 19.16 -40.04
CA LYS A 3 -2.10 18.24 -39.02
C LYS A 3 -1.87 18.90 -37.68
N THR A 4 -2.93 19.42 -37.08
CA THR A 4 -2.91 19.78 -35.69
C THR A 4 -2.72 18.51 -34.87
N THR A 5 -1.48 18.18 -34.55
CA THR A 5 -1.19 17.22 -33.53
C THR A 5 -1.69 17.81 -32.21
N ARG A 6 -2.85 17.33 -31.76
CA ARG A 6 -3.26 17.57 -30.39
C ARG A 6 -2.13 16.99 -29.51
N LYS A 7 -1.29 17.87 -28.99
CA LYS A 7 -0.39 17.49 -27.91
C LYS A 7 -1.28 16.94 -26.82
N ALA A 8 -1.18 15.62 -26.59
CA ALA A 8 -1.80 15.01 -25.45
C ALA A 8 -1.35 15.82 -24.24
N THR A 9 -2.25 16.60 -23.65
CA THR A 9 -2.00 17.26 -22.39
C THR A 9 -1.89 16.16 -21.37
N THR A 10 -0.68 15.69 -21.15
CA THR A 10 -0.37 14.89 -19.96
C THR A 10 -0.79 15.73 -18.78
N LYS A 11 -1.85 15.31 -18.10
CA LYS A 11 -2.24 15.91 -16.83
C LYS A 11 -0.99 15.92 -15.96
N ARG A 12 -0.44 17.08 -15.71
CA ARG A 12 0.66 17.24 -14.78
C ARG A 12 0.22 16.62 -13.47
N ARG A 13 0.96 15.61 -13.01
CA ARG A 13 0.79 15.11 -11.67
C ARG A 13 1.05 16.25 -10.70
N VAL A 14 0.00 16.71 -10.04
CA VAL A 14 0.12 17.75 -9.01
C VAL A 14 0.92 17.13 -7.86
N LYS A 15 2.09 17.67 -7.61
CA LYS A 15 2.87 17.29 -6.42
C LYS A 15 2.12 17.78 -5.19
N LYS A 16 1.59 16.87 -4.43
CA LYS A 16 1.02 17.18 -3.12
C LYS A 16 2.16 17.32 -2.14
N ASN A 17 2.14 18.37 -1.32
CA ASN A 17 3.12 18.54 -0.26
C ASN A 17 2.53 18.04 1.06
N VAL A 18 2.78 16.76 1.36
CA VAL A 18 2.25 16.09 2.55
C VAL A 18 3.43 15.56 3.36
N GLU A 19 3.66 16.13 4.54
CA GLU A 19 4.73 15.71 5.43
C GLU A 19 4.35 14.52 6.30
N HIS A 20 3.11 14.50 6.79
CA HIS A 20 2.57 13.44 7.65
C HIS A 20 1.43 12.73 6.94
N GLY A 21 1.47 11.43 6.94
CA GLY A 21 0.45 10.62 6.29
C GLY A 21 0.19 9.31 7.00
N GLN A 22 -0.53 8.44 6.34
CA GLN A 22 -0.89 7.12 6.84
C GLN A 22 -0.41 6.05 5.86
N ALA A 23 0.11 4.96 6.39
CA ALA A 23 0.45 3.79 5.61
C ALA A 23 -0.56 2.68 5.92
N HIS A 24 -1.33 2.30 4.93
CA HIS A 24 -2.31 1.22 5.05
C HIS A 24 -1.74 -0.05 4.46
N ILE A 25 -1.47 -1.03 5.31
CA ILE A 25 -0.94 -2.32 4.90
C ILE A 25 -2.05 -3.36 5.05
N GLN A 26 -2.46 -3.92 3.94
CA GLN A 26 -3.44 -5.01 3.91
C GLN A 26 -2.72 -6.29 3.52
N SER A 27 -2.60 -7.22 4.47
CA SER A 27 -1.88 -8.47 4.28
C SER A 27 -2.83 -9.65 4.42
N SER A 28 -3.07 -10.32 3.30
CA SER A 28 -3.82 -11.59 3.29
C SER A 28 -2.84 -12.76 3.23
N PHE A 29 -3.36 -13.97 3.32
CA PHE A 29 -2.52 -15.17 3.15
C PHE A 29 -1.91 -15.28 1.76
N ASN A 30 -2.47 -14.62 0.76
CA ASN A 30 -2.07 -14.74 -0.63
C ASN A 30 -1.36 -13.50 -1.18
N ASN A 31 -1.49 -12.35 -0.53
CA ASN A 31 -0.97 -11.10 -1.08
C ASN A 31 -0.80 -10.04 0.00
N THR A 32 0.01 -9.04 -0.29
CA THR A 32 0.17 -7.85 0.55
C THR A 32 0.04 -6.60 -0.31
N SER A 33 -0.81 -5.68 0.11
CA SER A 33 -0.99 -4.38 -0.54
C SER A 33 -0.58 -3.27 0.43
N VAL A 34 0.14 -2.28 -0.07
CA VAL A 34 0.56 -1.11 0.70
C VAL A 34 0.04 0.13 0.01
N THR A 35 -0.68 0.96 0.74
CA THR A 35 -1.19 2.24 0.24
C THR A 35 -0.73 3.35 1.18
N LEU A 36 -0.09 4.36 0.64
CA LEU A 36 0.32 5.54 1.39
C LEU A 36 -0.66 6.67 1.10
N THR A 37 -1.20 7.25 2.15
CA THR A 37 -2.22 8.29 2.06
C THR A 37 -1.82 9.50 2.89
N ASP A 38 -2.53 10.61 2.70
CA ASP A 38 -2.46 11.73 3.61
C ASP A 38 -3.34 11.48 4.86
N ASN A 39 -3.41 12.47 5.76
CA ASN A 39 -4.22 12.33 6.99
C ASN A 39 -5.71 12.24 6.73
N GLU A 40 -6.17 12.70 5.58
CA GLU A 40 -7.58 12.66 5.18
C GLU A 40 -7.97 11.36 4.49
N GLY A 41 -6.99 10.50 4.19
CA GLY A 41 -7.23 9.24 3.50
C GLY A 41 -7.10 9.29 1.99
N ASN A 42 -6.66 10.41 1.42
CA ASN A 42 -6.44 10.52 -0.02
C ASN A 42 -5.15 9.80 -0.41
N ALA A 43 -5.22 8.85 -1.34
CA ALA A 43 -4.08 8.04 -1.73
C ALA A 43 -3.00 8.88 -2.44
N LEU A 44 -1.76 8.75 -1.98
CA LEU A 44 -0.58 9.32 -2.61
C LEU A 44 0.09 8.31 -3.54
N SER A 45 0.23 7.09 -3.08
CA SER A 45 0.82 5.99 -3.85
C SER A 45 0.32 4.66 -3.32
N TRP A 46 0.46 3.62 -4.13
CA TRP A 46 0.13 2.27 -3.72
C TRP A 46 0.97 1.26 -4.50
N ALA A 47 1.16 0.10 -3.91
CA ALA A 47 1.80 -1.03 -4.57
C ALA A 47 1.30 -2.32 -3.93
N SER A 48 1.34 -3.39 -4.69
CA SER A 48 1.02 -4.72 -4.18
C SER A 48 2.00 -5.75 -4.72
N ALA A 49 2.11 -6.88 -4.05
CA ALA A 49 2.99 -7.95 -4.51
C ALA A 49 2.59 -8.43 -5.91
N GLY A 50 1.28 -8.57 -6.18
CA GLY A 50 0.80 -8.95 -7.49
C GLY A 50 1.08 -7.91 -8.57
N GLY A 51 1.05 -6.63 -8.23
CA GLY A 51 1.34 -5.54 -9.15
C GLY A 51 2.81 -5.43 -9.55
N LEU A 52 3.71 -5.97 -8.73
CA LEU A 52 5.16 -5.97 -9.00
C LEU A 52 5.62 -7.17 -9.86
N GLY A 53 4.71 -8.05 -10.23
CA GLY A 53 5.03 -9.21 -11.05
C GLY A 53 5.20 -10.52 -10.28
N PHE A 54 5.07 -10.52 -8.96
CA PHE A 54 5.02 -11.76 -8.19
C PHE A 54 3.72 -12.50 -8.51
N ARG A 55 3.80 -13.79 -8.74
CA ARG A 55 2.64 -14.62 -9.13
C ARG A 55 2.53 -15.86 -8.25
N GLY A 56 1.30 -16.32 -8.06
CA GLY A 56 1.01 -17.53 -7.29
C GLY A 56 1.48 -17.42 -5.85
N SER A 57 2.14 -18.45 -5.35
CA SER A 57 2.61 -18.50 -3.96
C SER A 57 3.69 -17.46 -3.61
N ARG A 58 4.34 -16.87 -4.60
CA ARG A 58 5.37 -15.84 -4.39
C ARG A 58 4.78 -14.56 -3.83
N LYS A 59 3.52 -14.25 -4.08
CA LYS A 59 2.84 -13.06 -3.55
C LYS A 59 2.68 -13.07 -2.04
N SER A 60 2.66 -14.23 -1.43
CA SER A 60 2.45 -14.37 0.01
C SER A 60 3.74 -14.28 0.83
N THR A 61 4.89 -14.12 0.18
CA THR A 61 6.19 -14.09 0.87
C THR A 61 6.44 -12.74 1.54
N PRO A 62 7.18 -12.71 2.67
CA PRO A 62 7.60 -11.45 3.28
C PRO A 62 8.45 -10.59 2.35
N TYR A 63 9.25 -11.21 1.51
CA TYR A 63 10.06 -10.49 0.51
C TYR A 63 9.19 -9.69 -0.47
N ALA A 64 8.10 -10.29 -0.95
CA ALA A 64 7.17 -9.60 -1.84
C ALA A 64 6.51 -8.40 -1.15
N ALA A 65 6.17 -8.53 0.13
CA ALA A 65 5.62 -7.43 0.93
C ALA A 65 6.64 -6.31 1.10
N GLN A 66 7.90 -6.65 1.35
CA GLN A 66 8.99 -5.69 1.43
C GLN A 66 9.15 -4.89 0.15
N MET A 67 9.15 -5.56 -1.01
CA MET A 67 9.28 -4.91 -2.31
C MET A 67 8.09 -4.00 -2.61
N ALA A 68 6.88 -4.43 -2.25
CA ALA A 68 5.68 -3.61 -2.41
C ALA A 68 5.77 -2.33 -1.58
N ALA A 69 6.19 -2.43 -0.32
CA ALA A 69 6.35 -1.29 0.56
C ALA A 69 7.43 -0.32 0.05
N GLU A 70 8.56 -0.83 -0.43
CA GLU A 70 9.62 -0.01 -1.01
C GLU A 70 9.14 0.76 -2.24
N THR A 71 8.42 0.10 -3.13
CA THR A 71 7.91 0.71 -4.36
C THR A 71 6.90 1.82 -4.04
N ALA A 72 5.97 1.55 -3.13
CA ALA A 72 4.99 2.54 -2.70
C ALA A 72 5.66 3.75 -2.03
N THR A 73 6.66 3.50 -1.18
CA THR A 73 7.40 4.56 -0.48
C THR A 73 8.17 5.45 -1.44
N LYS A 74 8.87 4.88 -2.40
CA LYS A 74 9.61 5.66 -3.39
C LYS A 74 8.70 6.59 -4.18
N ALA A 75 7.52 6.12 -4.55
CA ALA A 75 6.53 6.94 -5.24
C ALA A 75 5.96 8.04 -4.33
N ALA A 76 5.78 7.76 -3.05
CA ALA A 76 5.24 8.73 -2.10
C ALA A 76 6.26 9.80 -1.69
N LEU A 77 7.55 9.49 -1.69
CA LEU A 77 8.61 10.46 -1.34
C LEU A 77 8.61 11.67 -2.26
N ILE A 78 8.13 11.54 -3.49
CA ILE A 78 7.98 12.65 -4.44
C ILE A 78 7.01 13.71 -3.87
N HIS A 79 6.05 13.29 -3.08
CA HIS A 79 5.05 14.19 -2.46
C HIS A 79 5.51 14.77 -1.11
N GLY A 80 6.76 14.54 -0.72
CA GLY A 80 7.34 15.11 0.49
C GLY A 80 7.00 14.38 1.78
N LEU A 81 6.50 13.16 1.71
CA LEU A 81 6.13 12.37 2.88
C LEU A 81 7.34 12.06 3.74
N LYS A 82 7.28 12.34 5.05
CA LYS A 82 8.36 12.13 6.01
C LYS A 82 7.97 11.19 7.14
N THR A 83 6.79 11.36 7.70
CA THR A 83 6.29 10.57 8.84
C THR A 83 4.99 9.89 8.47
N VAL A 84 4.78 8.68 9.00
CA VAL A 84 3.58 7.91 8.73
C VAL A 84 3.07 7.23 9.99
N ASP A 85 1.75 7.12 10.11
CA ASP A 85 1.09 6.23 11.03
C ASP A 85 0.75 4.95 10.28
N VAL A 86 1.22 3.81 10.77
CA VAL A 86 0.99 2.53 10.12
C VAL A 86 -0.28 1.88 10.63
N MET A 87 -1.16 1.53 9.71
CA MET A 87 -2.38 0.78 9.99
C MET A 87 -2.30 -0.57 9.29
N VAL A 88 -2.22 -1.64 10.05
CA VAL A 88 -2.05 -3.00 9.53
C VAL A 88 -3.36 -3.75 9.63
N LYS A 89 -3.71 -4.44 8.57
CA LYS A 89 -4.96 -5.19 8.47
C LYS A 89 -4.69 -6.56 7.87
N GLY A 90 -5.22 -7.59 8.53
CA GLY A 90 -5.17 -8.95 8.02
C GLY A 90 -4.06 -9.82 8.62
N PRO A 91 -4.15 -11.15 8.44
CA PRO A 91 -3.28 -12.11 9.11
C PRO A 91 -2.05 -12.55 8.30
N GLY A 92 -1.76 -11.92 7.17
CA GLY A 92 -0.70 -12.37 6.27
C GLY A 92 0.71 -12.29 6.85
N SER A 93 1.63 -13.07 6.31
CA SER A 93 3.03 -13.12 6.74
C SER A 93 3.83 -11.86 6.38
N GLY A 94 3.33 -11.05 5.48
CA GLY A 94 4.02 -9.83 5.02
C GLY A 94 3.87 -8.60 5.92
N ARG A 95 3.12 -8.70 7.01
CA ARG A 95 2.82 -7.55 7.89
C ARG A 95 4.08 -6.85 8.38
N GLU A 96 4.92 -7.60 9.07
CA GLU A 96 6.14 -7.04 9.69
C GLU A 96 7.17 -6.63 8.66
N ALA A 97 7.33 -7.40 7.59
CA ALA A 97 8.27 -7.09 6.53
C ALA A 97 7.92 -5.76 5.83
N ALA A 98 6.65 -5.50 5.61
CA ALA A 98 6.19 -4.23 5.03
C ALA A 98 6.49 -3.04 5.96
N ILE A 99 6.25 -3.18 7.26
CA ILE A 99 6.53 -2.13 8.24
C ILE A 99 8.03 -1.82 8.28
N ARG A 100 8.86 -2.85 8.33
CA ARG A 100 10.33 -2.69 8.32
C ARG A 100 10.82 -2.01 7.06
N ALA A 101 10.23 -2.34 5.91
CA ALA A 101 10.60 -1.73 4.64
C ALA A 101 10.26 -0.24 4.60
N LEU A 102 9.16 0.18 5.19
CA LEU A 102 8.82 1.60 5.31
C LEU A 102 9.87 2.37 6.08
N GLN A 103 10.35 1.81 7.21
CA GLN A 103 11.41 2.42 8.00
C GLN A 103 12.75 2.44 7.25
N ALA A 104 13.08 1.37 6.56
CA ALA A 104 14.32 1.25 5.80
C ALA A 104 14.38 2.25 4.63
N CYS A 105 13.25 2.64 4.07
CA CYS A 105 13.18 3.63 2.99
C CYS A 105 13.26 5.09 3.47
N GLY A 106 13.38 5.30 4.77
CA GLY A 106 13.56 6.64 5.32
C GLY A 106 12.31 7.29 5.89
N LEU A 107 11.17 6.59 5.91
CA LEU A 107 9.97 7.09 6.59
C LEU A 107 10.07 6.85 8.09
N GLU A 108 9.70 7.86 8.87
CA GLU A 108 9.60 7.73 10.31
C GLU A 108 8.21 7.22 10.67
N VAL A 109 8.16 6.08 11.35
CA VAL A 109 6.90 5.49 11.82
C VAL A 109 6.58 6.03 13.21
N THR A 110 5.50 6.79 13.31
CA THR A 110 5.10 7.41 14.58
C THR A 110 4.20 6.50 15.43
N SER A 111 3.37 5.68 14.78
CA SER A 111 2.53 4.72 15.48
C SER A 111 2.22 3.52 14.60
N ILE A 112 1.95 2.39 15.21
CA ILE A 112 1.55 1.16 14.52
C ILE A 112 0.26 0.68 15.18
N ARG A 113 -0.80 0.54 14.37
CA ARG A 113 -2.10 0.05 14.83
C ARG A 113 -2.52 -1.14 14.01
N ASP A 114 -3.11 -2.13 14.67
CA ASP A 114 -3.80 -3.21 14.01
C ASP A 114 -5.27 -2.83 13.88
N VAL A 115 -5.73 -2.67 12.65
CA VAL A 115 -7.11 -2.27 12.33
C VAL A 115 -7.90 -3.40 11.69
N THR A 116 -7.48 -4.64 11.91
CA THR A 116 -8.20 -5.81 11.39
C THR A 116 -9.65 -5.77 11.88
N PRO A 117 -10.64 -5.82 10.97
CA PRO A 117 -12.03 -5.71 11.38
C PRO A 117 -12.49 -6.94 12.15
N VAL A 118 -13.21 -6.70 13.25
CA VAL A 118 -13.84 -7.75 14.06
C VAL A 118 -15.34 -7.50 14.01
N PRO A 119 -16.13 -8.31 13.28
CA PRO A 119 -17.58 -8.10 13.21
C PRO A 119 -18.26 -8.45 14.52
N HIS A 120 -19.31 -7.71 14.84
CA HIS A 120 -20.21 -8.03 15.97
C HIS A 120 -21.25 -9.06 15.53
N ASN A 121 -20.82 -10.26 15.17
CA ASN A 121 -21.50 -11.36 14.48
C ASN A 121 -21.78 -11.12 12.98
N GLY A 122 -21.93 -9.91 12.51
CA GLY A 122 -22.00 -9.56 11.09
C GLY A 122 -22.91 -10.41 10.21
N CYS A 123 -22.57 -10.51 8.94
CA CYS A 123 -23.30 -11.30 7.96
C CYS A 123 -22.94 -12.79 8.06
N ARG A 124 -23.87 -13.64 7.64
CA ARG A 124 -23.60 -15.08 7.57
C ARG A 124 -22.42 -15.34 6.63
N PRO A 125 -21.39 -16.10 7.09
CA PRO A 125 -20.26 -16.43 6.23
C PRO A 125 -20.67 -17.37 5.09
N PRO A 126 -19.90 -17.41 3.99
CA PRO A 126 -20.17 -18.34 2.90
C PRO A 126 -19.99 -19.78 3.36
N LYS A 127 -20.54 -20.72 2.60
CA LYS A 127 -20.42 -22.14 2.91
C LYS A 127 -18.95 -22.59 2.90
N ARG A 128 -18.69 -23.71 3.59
CA ARG A 128 -17.35 -24.29 3.63
C ARG A 128 -16.81 -24.57 2.24
N ARG A 129 -15.54 -24.27 2.03
CA ARG A 129 -14.84 -24.67 0.82
C ARG A 129 -14.73 -26.18 0.74
N ARG A 130 -15.09 -26.74 -0.40
CA ARG A 130 -14.86 -28.17 -0.68
C ARG A 130 -13.37 -28.37 -0.95
N VAL A 131 -12.79 -29.31 -0.25
CA VAL A 131 -11.38 -29.66 -0.42
C VAL A 131 -11.29 -31.01 -1.14
#